data_b92f3ca441ccb4d0676ad3345dd06e71
#
_entry.id   b92f3ca441ccb4d0676ad3345dd06e71
#
_cell.length_a   1.000
_cell.length_b   1.000
_cell.length_c   1.000
_cell.angle_alpha   90.00
_cell.angle_beta   90.00
_cell.angle_gamma   90.00
#
_symmetry.space_group_name_H-M   'P 1'
#
loop_
_entity.id
_entity.type
_entity.pdbx_description
1 polymer ?
#
loop_
_entity_poly.entity_id
_entity_poly.type
_entity_poly.pdbx_seq_one_letter_code
_entity_poly.pdbx_strand_id
1 'polypeptide(L)'
;GGITRLLDMGVEDYLLTSTVNGIVAQRLVRRLEPTHAEKYPASSEEIEKFGLRRYQPQGEIFLYRPRASALSPTGYLGRTTIMELLVMDDEVRRAVMRHAGMDEIEKLARQGGMSTMYEVGIAKALRGETTIEEVLRVTEDA
;
A
#
# COMPACT_ATOMS: atom_id res chain seq x y z
N GLY A 1 -11.65 2.01 0.10
CA GLY A 1 -10.21 2.17 0.17
C GLY A 1 -9.66 2.12 1.57
N GLY A 2 -8.37 2.37 1.67
CA GLY A 2 -7.66 2.25 2.94
C GLY A 2 -8.14 3.21 4.02
N ILE A 3 -8.44 4.45 3.64
CA ILE A 3 -8.92 5.45 4.59
C ILE A 3 -10.24 4.99 5.23
N THR A 4 -11.17 4.49 4.43
CA THR A 4 -12.45 4.00 4.95
C THR A 4 -12.22 2.88 5.95
N ARG A 5 -11.34 1.95 5.63
CA ARG A 5 -11.01 0.85 6.52
C ARG A 5 -10.40 1.33 7.83
N LEU A 6 -9.44 2.27 7.74
CA LEU A 6 -8.80 2.80 8.95
C LEU A 6 -9.81 3.49 9.86
N LEU A 7 -10.71 4.27 9.28
CA LEU A 7 -11.74 4.95 10.06
C LEU A 7 -12.71 3.94 10.69
N ASP A 8 -13.10 2.91 9.96
CA ASP A 8 -13.98 1.87 10.49
C ASP A 8 -13.34 1.13 11.67
N MET A 9 -12.03 0.95 11.62
CA MET A 9 -11.30 0.24 12.68
C MET A 9 -11.16 1.04 13.96
N GLY A 10 -10.98 2.36 13.87
CA GLY A 10 -10.56 3.10 15.04
C GLY A 10 -11.23 4.42 15.34
N VAL A 11 -12.08 4.95 14.47
CA VAL A 11 -12.57 6.32 14.63
C VAL A 11 -14.06 6.44 14.41
N GLU A 12 -14.83 5.47 14.83
CA GLU A 12 -16.28 5.54 14.76
C GLU A 12 -16.85 6.50 15.79
N ASP A 13 -16.16 6.64 16.91
CA ASP A 13 -16.59 7.44 18.04
C ASP A 13 -15.68 8.66 18.20
N TYR A 14 -16.27 9.83 18.32
CA TYR A 14 -15.50 11.06 18.47
C TYR A 14 -14.59 11.02 19.69
N LEU A 15 -14.92 10.24 20.70
CA LEU A 15 -14.07 10.10 21.88
C LEU A 15 -12.74 9.43 21.52
N LEU A 16 -12.73 8.55 20.53
CA LEU A 16 -11.50 7.95 20.06
C LEU A 16 -10.62 8.97 19.36
N THR A 17 -11.20 9.92 18.64
CA THR A 17 -10.40 10.94 17.93
C THR A 17 -9.63 11.84 18.89
N SER A 18 -10.09 11.98 20.12
CA SER A 18 -9.40 12.83 21.11
C SER A 18 -8.25 12.11 21.79
N THR A 19 -8.20 10.78 21.72
CA THR A 19 -7.19 9.97 22.42
C THR A 19 -6.25 9.22 21.48
N VAL A 20 -6.68 8.94 20.25
CA VAL A 20 -5.89 8.19 19.29
C VAL A 20 -4.96 9.14 18.52
N ASN A 21 -3.67 8.81 18.47
CA ASN A 21 -2.67 9.60 17.74
C ASN A 21 -2.46 9.10 16.33
N GLY A 22 -2.79 7.86 16.05
CA GLY A 22 -2.66 7.29 14.73
C GLY A 22 -3.36 5.94 14.65
N ILE A 23 -3.65 5.54 13.43
CA ILE A 23 -4.28 4.26 13.14
C ILE A 23 -3.43 3.55 12.10
N VAL A 24 -3.07 2.30 12.37
CA VAL A 24 -2.21 1.50 11.49
C VAL A 24 -3.02 0.32 10.94
N ALA A 25 -2.98 0.12 9.65
CA ALA A 25 -3.43 -1.10 9.01
C ALA A 25 -2.23 -1.75 8.35
N GLN A 26 -2.14 -3.08 8.41
CA GLN A 26 -1.05 -3.80 7.79
C GLN A 26 -1.52 -5.14 7.26
N ARG A 27 -0.83 -5.62 6.23
CA ARG A 27 -1.09 -6.91 5.60
C ARG A 27 0.23 -7.58 5.26
N LEU A 28 0.24 -8.89 5.30
CA LEU A 28 1.40 -9.67 4.89
C LEU A 28 1.26 -10.03 3.42
N VAL A 29 2.34 -9.84 2.68
CA VAL A 29 2.47 -10.31 1.30
C VAL A 29 3.66 -11.28 1.24
N ARG A 30 3.60 -12.21 0.30
CA ARG A 30 4.72 -13.13 0.09
C ARG A 30 5.89 -12.36 -0.54
N ARG A 31 7.08 -12.66 -0.06
CA ARG A 31 8.30 -12.06 -0.57
C ARG A 31 8.88 -12.94 -1.67
N LEU A 32 9.37 -12.31 -2.73
CA LEU A 32 10.03 -13.05 -3.80
C LEU A 32 11.32 -13.68 -3.30
N GLU A 33 11.59 -14.90 -3.76
CA GLU A 33 12.91 -15.50 -3.61
C GLU A 33 13.83 -14.76 -4.61
N PRO A 34 14.81 -14.00 -4.12
CA PRO A 34 15.45 -12.96 -4.95
C PRO A 34 16.44 -13.49 -5.98
N THR A 35 17.02 -14.68 -5.76
CA THR A 35 18.09 -15.15 -6.64
C THR A 35 17.57 -15.70 -7.97
N HIS A 36 16.32 -16.13 -8.02
CA HIS A 36 15.73 -16.70 -9.23
C HIS A 36 14.57 -15.88 -9.78
N ALA A 37 14.13 -14.85 -9.07
CA ALA A 37 13.04 -14.02 -9.55
C ALA A 37 13.41 -13.40 -10.90
N GLU A 38 12.44 -13.35 -11.82
CA GLU A 38 12.68 -12.82 -13.15
C GLU A 38 12.32 -11.36 -13.22
N LYS A 39 13.31 -10.53 -13.52
CA LYS A 39 13.12 -9.11 -13.79
C LYS A 39 12.69 -8.93 -15.23
N TYR A 40 11.63 -8.18 -15.48
CA TYR A 40 11.15 -7.95 -16.84
C TYR A 40 10.63 -6.52 -16.98
N PRO A 41 10.70 -5.95 -18.20
CA PRO A 41 10.19 -4.60 -18.40
C PRO A 41 8.67 -4.58 -18.33
N ALA A 42 8.13 -3.62 -17.61
CA ALA A 42 6.69 -3.45 -17.51
C ALA A 42 6.14 -3.03 -18.87
N SER A 43 4.98 -3.58 -19.23
CA SER A 43 4.30 -3.19 -20.46
C SER A 43 3.66 -1.82 -20.31
N SER A 44 3.33 -1.19 -21.45
CA SER A 44 2.60 0.08 -21.42
C SER A 44 1.28 -0.03 -20.67
N GLU A 45 0.59 -1.17 -20.83
CA GLU A 45 -0.66 -1.44 -20.13
C GLU A 45 -0.46 -1.51 -18.63
N GLU A 46 0.58 -2.19 -18.18
CA GLU A 46 0.89 -2.29 -16.76
C GLU A 46 1.27 -0.94 -16.16
N ILE A 47 2.06 -0.17 -16.88
CA ILE A 47 2.47 1.16 -16.43
C ILE A 47 1.24 2.03 -16.21
N GLU A 48 0.31 2.02 -17.15
CA GLU A 48 -0.91 2.82 -17.06
C GLU A 48 -1.86 2.27 -15.99
N LYS A 49 -2.12 0.96 -16.02
CA LYS A 49 -3.08 0.33 -15.14
C LYS A 49 -2.72 0.50 -13.66
N PHE A 50 -1.45 0.36 -13.34
CA PHE A 50 -0.99 0.41 -11.95
C PHE A 50 -0.41 1.78 -11.56
N GLY A 51 -0.40 2.74 -12.49
CA GLY A 51 0.08 4.08 -12.22
C GLY A 51 1.57 4.14 -11.92
N LEU A 52 2.37 3.33 -12.58
CA LEU A 52 3.78 3.17 -12.21
C LEU A 52 4.62 4.41 -12.45
N ARG A 53 4.23 5.29 -13.38
CA ARG A 53 4.96 6.54 -13.64
C ARG A 53 4.92 7.50 -12.47
N ARG A 54 3.96 7.35 -11.59
CA ARG A 54 3.91 8.13 -10.35
C ARG A 54 5.12 7.83 -9.45
N TYR A 55 5.59 6.59 -9.48
CA TYR A 55 6.72 6.15 -8.65
C TYR A 55 8.05 6.31 -9.36
N GLN A 56 8.04 6.21 -10.68
CA GLN A 56 9.24 6.32 -11.50
C GLN A 56 8.89 7.10 -12.77
N PRO A 57 9.05 8.43 -12.74
CA PRO A 57 8.61 9.30 -13.84
C PRO A 57 9.32 9.08 -15.16
N GLN A 58 10.56 8.59 -15.13
CA GLN A 58 11.39 8.47 -16.33
C GLN A 58 12.11 7.13 -16.37
N GLY A 59 12.51 6.74 -17.57
CA GLY A 59 13.27 5.53 -17.77
C GLY A 59 12.44 4.28 -17.88
N GLU A 60 13.09 3.14 -18.06
CA GLU A 60 12.41 1.85 -18.09
C GLU A 60 11.95 1.47 -16.72
N ILE A 61 10.74 0.94 -16.65
CA ILE A 61 10.18 0.43 -15.41
C ILE A 61 10.23 -1.08 -15.47
N PHE A 62 10.76 -1.69 -14.42
CA PHE A 62 10.85 -3.15 -14.33
C PHE A 62 9.93 -3.68 -13.24
N LEU A 63 9.38 -4.84 -13.50
CA LEU A 63 8.64 -5.62 -12.53
C LEU A 63 9.33 -6.97 -12.35
N TYR A 64 8.85 -7.76 -11.43
CA TYR A 64 9.48 -9.04 -11.09
C TYR A 64 8.42 -10.11 -10.99
N ARG A 65 8.76 -11.32 -11.41
CA ARG A 65 7.87 -12.47 -11.29
C ARG A 65 8.57 -13.63 -10.59
N PRO A 66 7.81 -14.45 -9.87
CA PRO A 66 8.42 -15.58 -9.18
C PRO A 66 8.87 -16.65 -10.15
N ARG A 67 9.96 -17.32 -9.81
CA ARG A 67 10.48 -18.47 -10.53
C ARG A 67 10.70 -19.63 -9.58
N ALA A 68 10.08 -20.76 -9.85
CA ALA A 68 10.28 -21.98 -9.08
C ALA A 68 11.74 -22.40 -9.16
N SER A 69 12.28 -22.88 -8.05
CA SER A 69 13.66 -23.35 -7.98
C SER A 69 13.81 -24.33 -6.82
N ALA A 70 15.01 -24.86 -6.65
CA ALA A 70 15.30 -25.70 -5.49
C ALA A 70 15.14 -24.96 -4.17
N LEU A 71 15.28 -23.63 -4.18
CA LEU A 71 15.11 -22.80 -2.98
C LEU A 71 13.64 -22.57 -2.65
N SER A 72 12.77 -22.54 -3.64
CA SER A 72 11.35 -22.31 -3.43
C SER A 72 10.53 -22.85 -4.59
N PRO A 73 9.62 -23.81 -4.34
CA PRO A 73 8.77 -24.35 -5.39
C PRO A 73 7.81 -23.33 -5.99
N THR A 74 7.46 -22.28 -5.24
CA THR A 74 6.54 -21.24 -5.70
C THR A 74 7.25 -20.02 -6.25
N GLY A 75 8.55 -19.87 -5.98
CA GLY A 75 9.30 -18.66 -6.29
C GLY A 75 9.17 -17.58 -5.22
N TYR A 76 8.40 -17.82 -4.18
CA TYR A 76 8.30 -16.94 -3.03
C TYR A 76 8.99 -17.57 -1.83
N LEU A 77 9.59 -16.77 -0.98
CA LEU A 77 10.28 -17.24 0.21
C LEU A 77 10.15 -16.18 1.32
N GLY A 78 9.44 -16.54 2.38
CA GLY A 78 9.17 -15.61 3.46
C GLY A 78 8.08 -14.62 3.10
N ARG A 79 7.91 -13.65 3.97
CA ARG A 79 6.86 -12.64 3.84
C ARG A 79 7.39 -11.28 4.23
N THR A 80 6.74 -10.23 3.73
CA THR A 80 7.02 -8.87 4.13
C THR A 80 5.70 -8.17 4.42
N THR A 81 5.75 -7.09 5.16
CA THR A 81 4.56 -6.35 5.56
C THR A 81 4.39 -5.11 4.68
N ILE A 82 3.17 -4.87 4.25
CA ILE A 82 2.80 -3.56 3.72
C ILE A 82 1.84 -2.92 4.69
N MET A 83 1.99 -1.62 4.91
CA MET A 83 1.20 -0.93 5.91
C MET A 83 0.80 0.46 5.45
N GLU A 84 -0.26 0.94 6.10
CA GLU A 84 -0.71 2.30 5.90
C GLU A 84 -0.95 2.91 7.28
N LEU A 85 -0.56 4.16 7.43
CA LEU A 85 -0.67 4.86 8.71
C LEU A 85 -1.48 6.13 8.50
N LEU A 86 -2.59 6.26 9.22
CA LEU A 86 -3.34 7.49 9.29
C LEU A 86 -2.93 8.22 10.56
N VAL A 87 -2.24 9.34 10.41
CA VAL A 87 -1.86 10.18 11.56
C VAL A 87 -3.04 11.08 11.90
N MET A 88 -3.47 11.01 13.16
CA MET A 88 -4.57 11.84 13.66
C MET A 88 -4.03 13.20 14.11
N ASP A 89 -3.56 14.00 13.16
CA ASP A 89 -3.18 15.37 13.48
C ASP A 89 -4.44 16.22 13.70
N ASP A 90 -4.25 17.46 14.08
CA ASP A 90 -5.38 18.32 14.44
C ASP A 90 -6.35 18.54 13.28
N GLU A 91 -5.83 18.65 12.06
CA GLU A 91 -6.68 18.86 10.89
C GLU A 91 -7.52 17.64 10.56
N VAL A 92 -6.91 16.45 10.59
CA VAL A 92 -7.64 15.20 10.36
C VAL A 92 -8.67 14.99 11.46
N ARG A 93 -8.28 15.26 12.71
CA ARG A 93 -9.18 15.08 13.86
C ARG A 93 -10.41 15.97 13.73
N ARG A 94 -10.22 17.25 13.38
CA ARG A 94 -11.34 18.17 13.18
C ARG A 94 -12.24 17.73 12.04
N ALA A 95 -11.66 17.24 10.94
CA ALA A 95 -12.44 16.77 9.80
C ALA A 95 -13.29 15.56 10.17
N VAL A 96 -12.73 14.62 10.92
CA VAL A 96 -13.47 13.44 11.38
C VAL A 96 -14.61 13.84 12.31
N MET A 97 -14.35 14.76 13.24
CA MET A 97 -15.35 15.16 14.21
C MET A 97 -16.52 15.93 13.59
N ARG A 98 -16.29 16.66 12.52
CA ARG A 98 -17.38 17.34 11.80
C ARG A 98 -18.00 16.51 10.70
N HIS A 99 -17.66 15.23 10.65
CA HIS A 99 -18.19 14.28 9.67
C HIS A 99 -17.94 14.71 8.23
N ALA A 100 -16.74 15.20 7.96
CA ALA A 100 -16.32 15.55 6.60
C ALA A 100 -16.36 14.33 5.70
N GLY A 101 -16.52 14.55 4.40
CA GLY A 101 -16.51 13.46 3.42
C GLY A 101 -15.17 12.75 3.38
N MET A 102 -15.19 11.50 2.93
CA MET A 102 -13.99 10.67 2.87
C MET A 102 -12.90 11.28 2.00
N ASP A 103 -13.30 11.94 0.90
CA ASP A 103 -12.33 12.58 0.00
C ASP A 103 -11.55 13.69 0.69
N GLU A 104 -12.23 14.48 1.52
CA GLU A 104 -11.58 15.55 2.25
C GLU A 104 -10.65 15.00 3.32
N ILE A 105 -11.08 13.97 4.05
CA ILE A 105 -10.26 13.35 5.08
C ILE A 105 -9.00 12.75 4.47
N GLU A 106 -9.14 12.05 3.34
CA GLU A 106 -8.00 11.48 2.64
C GLU A 106 -7.02 12.55 2.19
N LYS A 107 -7.53 13.66 1.65
CA LYS A 107 -6.68 14.76 1.22
C LYS A 107 -5.87 15.31 2.39
N LEU A 108 -6.52 15.54 3.54
CA LEU A 108 -5.84 16.04 4.73
C LEU A 108 -4.81 15.03 5.26
N ALA A 109 -5.15 13.75 5.25
CA ALA A 109 -4.23 12.70 5.67
C ALA A 109 -3.00 12.64 4.78
N ARG A 110 -3.17 12.77 3.47
CA ARG A 110 -2.05 12.79 2.52
C ARG A 110 -1.17 14.01 2.71
N GLN A 111 -1.76 15.17 3.00
CA GLN A 111 -0.99 16.36 3.31
C GLN A 111 -0.13 16.18 4.57
N GLY A 112 -0.60 15.34 5.49
CA GLY A 112 0.16 14.97 6.68
C GLY A 112 1.18 13.86 6.48
N GLY A 113 1.34 13.38 5.24
CA GLY A 113 2.37 12.39 4.91
C GLY A 113 1.90 10.96 4.75
N MET A 114 0.59 10.71 4.78
CA MET A 114 0.06 9.36 4.62
C MET A 114 0.29 8.82 3.22
N SER A 115 0.72 7.55 3.13
CA SER A 115 0.70 6.75 1.91
C SER A 115 -0.26 5.59 2.10
N THR A 116 -0.99 5.23 1.06
CA THR A 116 -1.92 4.10 1.16
C THR A 116 -1.17 2.79 1.14
N MET A 117 -1.83 1.74 1.61
CA MET A 117 -1.27 0.39 1.58
C MET A 117 -0.89 -0.02 0.15
N TYR A 118 -1.74 0.29 -0.82
CA TYR A 118 -1.46 0.03 -2.23
C TYR A 118 -0.17 0.73 -2.67
N GLU A 119 -0.02 2.00 -2.33
CA GLU A 119 1.18 2.77 -2.70
C GLU A 119 2.44 2.19 -2.09
N VAL A 120 2.40 1.82 -0.81
CA VAL A 120 3.54 1.16 -0.15
C VAL A 120 3.84 -0.18 -0.83
N GLY A 121 2.81 -0.94 -1.16
CA GLY A 121 2.95 -2.22 -1.83
C GLY A 121 3.57 -2.10 -3.21
N ILE A 122 3.09 -1.16 -4.02
CA ILE A 122 3.63 -0.95 -5.37
C ILE A 122 5.11 -0.55 -5.28
N ALA A 123 5.46 0.33 -4.34
CA ALA A 123 6.87 0.70 -4.16
C ALA A 123 7.73 -0.53 -3.86
N LYS A 124 7.25 -1.44 -3.04
CA LYS A 124 7.98 -2.69 -2.75
C LYS A 124 8.06 -3.61 -3.97
N ALA A 125 7.00 -3.69 -4.76
CA ALA A 125 7.02 -4.48 -6.00
C ALA A 125 8.06 -3.93 -6.99
N LEU A 126 8.16 -2.62 -7.10
CA LEU A 126 9.15 -1.98 -7.97
C LEU A 126 10.58 -2.25 -7.51
N ARG A 127 10.80 -2.51 -6.23
CA ARG A 127 12.11 -2.88 -5.70
C ARG A 127 12.41 -4.37 -5.80
N GLY A 128 11.45 -5.16 -6.27
CA GLY A 128 11.61 -6.62 -6.39
C GLY A 128 11.41 -7.39 -5.10
N GLU A 129 10.84 -6.78 -4.07
CA GLU A 129 10.57 -7.46 -2.81
C GLU A 129 9.36 -8.37 -2.89
N THR A 130 8.38 -7.99 -3.70
CA THR A 130 7.15 -8.76 -3.90
C THR A 130 6.65 -8.54 -5.32
N THR A 131 5.44 -8.99 -5.60
CA THR A 131 4.81 -8.82 -6.93
C THR A 131 3.57 -7.95 -6.81
N ILE A 132 3.15 -7.37 -7.95
CA ILE A 132 1.92 -6.61 -8.00
C ILE A 132 0.72 -7.51 -7.65
N GLU A 133 0.75 -8.78 -8.09
CA GLU A 133 -0.32 -9.72 -7.76
C GLU A 133 -0.50 -9.88 -6.26
N GLU A 134 0.60 -9.94 -5.51
CA GLU A 134 0.53 -10.02 -4.05
C GLU A 134 -0.05 -8.75 -3.44
N VAL A 135 0.35 -7.59 -3.96
CA VAL A 135 -0.19 -6.32 -3.48
C VAL A 135 -1.69 -6.25 -3.72
N LEU A 136 -2.14 -6.62 -4.92
CA LEU A 136 -3.57 -6.61 -5.25
C LEU A 136 -4.37 -7.58 -4.39
N ARG A 137 -3.80 -8.74 -4.09
CA ARG A 137 -4.46 -9.76 -3.27
C ARG A 137 -4.90 -9.20 -1.91
N VAL A 138 -4.13 -8.29 -1.34
CA VAL A 138 -4.39 -7.78 0.02
C VAL A 138 -4.97 -6.37 0.03
N THR A 139 -5.04 -5.69 -1.12
CA THR A 139 -5.52 -4.30 -1.18
C THR A 139 -6.82 -4.14 -1.95
N GLU A 140 -7.16 -5.04 -2.88
CA GLU A 140 -8.38 -4.91 -3.67
C GLU A 140 -9.65 -5.04 -2.83
N ASP A 141 -9.61 -5.84 -1.77
CA ASP A 141 -10.76 -6.04 -0.88
C ASP A 141 -10.81 -4.98 0.22
N ALA A 142 -9.96 -4.02 0.15
CA ALA A 142 -9.86 -3.00 1.19
C ALA A 142 -10.92 -1.91 1.02
#